data_2430f4dc48d643a668a885ccaa0b4c08
#
_entry.id   2430f4dc48d643a668a885ccaa0b4c08
#
_cell.length_a   1.000
_cell.length_b   1.000
_cell.length_c   1.000
_cell.angle_alpha   90.00
_cell.angle_beta   90.00
_cell.angle_gamma   90.00
#
_symmetry.space_group_name_H-M   'P 1'
#
loop_
_entity.id
_entity.type
_entity.pdbx_description
1 polymer ?
#
loop_
_entity_poly.entity_id
_entity_poly.type
_entity_poly.pdbx_seq_one_letter_code
_entity_poly.pdbx_strand_id
1 'polypeptide(L)'
;CGAQHHEFILGSQDFLALLRRLVWHHDEPLTFPASIPLYLLSRESKPVATVMLAGEGADEILAGYDTNVRTYRLARMASRIPRPLRRLLARIPLGGRAGNIVARAALDASELIASTYRLGGHDGIARACRLDLPPALEDDQELLQEIGLPARGGTFLDRLLYFQLKTYLLALLMKQDKMSMAASIETRVPYLDHHLVELAFSLPDAWKVRGREGKYLLKQACRGMLPDAVIRRPKRGFPVPIAQWFREPGCLFMEILLDPESLRDGLLEANFVQARVGRFLAGEEISLELWAMLNLELWRREFLVPRATRVWEESR
;
A
#
# COMPACT_ATOMS: atom_id res chain seq x y z
N CYS A 1 -13.24 27.64 -0.16
CA CYS A 1 -14.01 26.98 0.91
C CYS A 1 -13.92 27.74 2.25
N GLY A 2 -13.19 28.88 2.32
CA GLY A 2 -12.98 29.60 3.58
C GLY A 2 -12.09 28.88 4.62
N ALA A 3 -11.38 27.82 4.21
CA ALA A 3 -10.47 27.08 5.08
C ALA A 3 -9.16 27.83 5.28
N GLN A 4 -8.60 27.75 6.49
CA GLN A 4 -7.25 28.17 6.77
C GLN A 4 -6.29 27.05 6.28
N HIS A 5 -5.48 27.36 5.28
CA HIS A 5 -4.55 26.39 4.69
C HIS A 5 -3.17 26.49 5.33
N HIS A 6 -2.59 25.34 5.67
CA HIS A 6 -1.21 25.20 6.13
C HIS A 6 -0.45 24.26 5.20
N GLU A 7 0.75 24.64 4.79
CA GLU A 7 1.59 23.86 3.89
C GLU A 7 2.95 23.61 4.54
N PHE A 8 3.43 22.36 4.45
CA PHE A 8 4.74 21.96 4.97
C PHE A 8 5.55 21.32 3.84
N ILE A 9 6.80 21.76 3.69
CA ILE A 9 7.75 21.21 2.71
C ILE A 9 8.73 20.31 3.46
N LEU A 10 8.87 19.07 2.99
CA LEU A 10 9.70 18.05 3.61
C LEU A 10 10.87 17.68 2.71
N GLY A 11 12.08 17.64 3.26
CA GLY A 11 13.29 17.21 2.58
C GLY A 11 13.73 15.78 2.95
N SER A 12 14.71 15.24 2.23
CA SER A 12 15.30 13.92 2.50
C SER A 12 15.95 13.82 3.88
N GLN A 13 16.51 14.92 4.37
CA GLN A 13 17.17 14.99 5.69
C GLN A 13 16.18 14.79 6.84
N ASP A 14 14.96 15.36 6.74
CA ASP A 14 13.90 15.15 7.74
C ASP A 14 13.50 13.68 7.83
N PHE A 15 13.52 13.02 6.70
CA PHE A 15 13.16 11.61 6.57
C PHE A 15 14.13 10.69 7.31
N LEU A 16 15.42 10.87 7.09
CA LEU A 16 16.47 10.05 7.68
C LEU A 16 16.49 10.14 9.20
N ALA A 17 16.44 11.37 9.73
CA ALA A 17 16.47 11.62 11.17
C ALA A 17 15.29 10.97 11.91
N LEU A 18 14.16 10.82 11.24
CA LEU A 18 12.94 10.28 11.85
C LEU A 18 12.75 8.79 11.65
N LEU A 19 13.34 8.20 10.59
CA LEU A 19 13.00 6.85 10.15
C LEU A 19 13.13 5.81 11.27
N ARG A 20 14.22 5.83 12.02
CA ARG A 20 14.44 4.92 13.14
C ARG A 20 13.38 5.07 14.24
N ARG A 21 13.12 6.32 14.64
CA ARG A 21 12.10 6.61 15.65
C ARG A 21 10.72 6.14 15.22
N LEU A 22 10.39 6.28 13.94
CA LEU A 22 9.09 5.88 13.41
C LEU A 22 8.97 4.37 13.25
N VAL A 23 10.05 3.66 12.95
CA VAL A 23 10.10 2.19 13.03
C VAL A 23 9.78 1.73 14.45
N TRP A 24 10.35 2.38 15.48
CA TRP A 24 10.04 2.06 16.88
C TRP A 24 8.55 2.31 17.21
N HIS A 25 7.99 3.46 16.81
CA HIS A 25 6.56 3.76 17.03
C HIS A 25 5.62 2.84 16.25
N HIS A 26 6.07 2.30 15.13
CA HIS A 26 5.25 1.44 14.29
C HIS A 26 5.20 -0.01 14.80
N ASP A 27 6.20 -0.47 15.57
CA ASP A 27 6.41 -1.84 16.08
C ASP A 27 6.69 -2.88 15.00
N GLU A 28 6.40 -2.56 13.75
CA GLU A 28 6.56 -3.39 12.56
C GLU A 28 7.43 -2.67 11.53
N PRO A 29 8.00 -3.36 10.53
CA PRO A 29 8.66 -2.70 9.41
C PRO A 29 7.73 -1.72 8.71
N LEU A 30 8.19 -0.47 8.48
CA LEU A 30 7.38 0.55 7.82
C LEU A 30 7.12 0.18 6.34
N THR A 31 5.95 -0.36 6.07
CA THR A 31 5.56 -0.78 4.70
C THR A 31 5.39 0.43 3.78
N PHE A 32 4.84 1.53 4.28
CA PHE A 32 4.50 2.69 3.47
C PHE A 32 5.48 3.84 3.68
N PRO A 33 6.20 4.32 2.63
CA PRO A 33 7.01 5.53 2.74
C PRO A 33 6.23 6.76 3.22
N ALA A 34 4.93 6.81 2.93
CA ALA A 34 4.02 7.85 3.36
C ALA A 34 3.83 7.95 4.89
N SER A 35 4.32 6.97 5.68
CA SER A 35 4.29 7.02 7.15
C SER A 35 5.02 8.24 7.68
N ILE A 36 6.17 8.59 7.11
CA ILE A 36 7.00 9.68 7.60
C ILE A 36 6.35 11.06 7.37
N PRO A 37 5.95 11.44 6.15
CA PRO A 37 5.25 12.71 5.96
C PRO A 37 3.92 12.77 6.72
N LEU A 38 3.26 11.64 6.97
CA LEU A 38 2.06 11.59 7.79
C LEU A 38 2.36 11.95 9.25
N TYR A 39 3.43 11.39 9.83
CA TYR A 39 3.90 11.75 11.17
C TYR A 39 4.25 13.24 11.25
N LEU A 40 5.02 13.75 10.28
CA LEU A 40 5.43 15.16 10.25
C LEU A 40 4.23 16.09 10.15
N LEU A 41 3.27 15.79 9.28
CA LEU A 41 2.02 16.54 9.17
C LEU A 41 1.26 16.55 10.50
N SER A 42 1.17 15.40 11.17
CA SER A 42 0.52 15.29 12.48
C SER A 42 1.26 16.11 13.54
N ARG A 43 2.60 16.03 13.59
CA ARG A 43 3.43 16.80 14.52
C ARG A 43 3.25 18.31 14.35
N GLU A 44 3.31 18.77 13.10
CA GLU A 44 3.16 20.21 12.79
C GLU A 44 1.72 20.71 13.02
N SER A 45 0.74 19.82 13.00
CA SER A 45 -0.66 20.16 13.30
C SER A 45 -0.97 20.23 14.81
N LYS A 46 -0.10 19.68 15.66
CA LYS A 46 -0.31 19.60 17.11
C LYS A 46 -0.64 20.94 17.80
N PRO A 47 -0.04 22.08 17.42
CA PRO A 47 -0.35 23.37 18.03
C PRO A 47 -1.77 23.85 17.76
N VAL A 48 -2.42 23.37 16.69
CA VAL A 48 -3.72 23.85 16.22
C VAL A 48 -4.84 22.83 16.37
N ALA A 49 -4.53 21.55 16.53
CA ALA A 49 -5.54 20.50 16.63
C ALA A 49 -5.08 19.35 17.54
N THR A 50 -6.03 18.74 18.26
CA THR A 50 -5.84 17.49 19.01
C THR A 50 -6.46 16.32 18.26
N VAL A 51 -7.53 16.58 17.50
CA VAL A 51 -8.25 15.61 16.67
C VAL A 51 -8.25 16.08 15.22
N MET A 52 -7.95 15.19 14.29
CA MET A 52 -7.97 15.46 12.85
C MET A 52 -8.88 14.47 12.12
N LEU A 53 -9.48 14.92 11.03
CA LEU A 53 -10.24 14.05 10.13
C LEU A 53 -9.37 13.66 8.95
N ALA A 54 -9.33 12.36 8.63
CA ALA A 54 -8.64 11.82 7.47
C ALA A 54 -9.61 11.23 6.43
N GLY A 55 -9.19 11.20 5.19
CA GLY A 55 -9.98 10.71 4.06
C GLY A 55 -9.85 9.21 3.80
N GLU A 56 -9.24 8.44 4.71
CA GLU A 56 -9.08 6.98 4.56
C GLU A 56 -10.42 6.27 4.53
N GLY A 57 -10.51 5.19 3.79
CA GLY A 57 -11.72 4.37 3.63
C GLY A 57 -12.55 4.72 2.39
N ALA A 58 -12.54 5.95 1.90
CA ALA A 58 -13.34 6.34 0.73
C ALA A 58 -12.99 5.60 -0.55
N ASP A 59 -11.72 5.24 -0.74
CA ASP A 59 -11.27 4.47 -1.90
C ASP A 59 -11.71 3.01 -1.79
N GLU A 60 -11.73 2.47 -0.61
CA GLU A 60 -12.03 1.08 -0.28
C GLU A 60 -13.53 0.78 -0.37
N ILE A 61 -14.40 1.70 0.06
CA ILE A 61 -15.84 1.45 0.02
C ILE A 61 -16.50 1.89 -1.30
N LEU A 62 -15.88 2.78 -2.07
CA LEU A 62 -16.43 3.35 -3.31
C LEU A 62 -15.57 3.11 -4.55
N ALA A 63 -14.65 2.14 -4.51
CA ALA A 63 -13.78 1.76 -5.62
C ALA A 63 -12.96 2.93 -6.19
N GLY A 64 -12.29 3.70 -5.33
CA GLY A 64 -11.54 4.88 -5.75
C GLY A 64 -10.20 4.59 -6.40
N TYR A 65 -9.61 3.41 -6.21
CA TYR A 65 -8.35 3.04 -6.84
C TYR A 65 -8.52 2.64 -8.30
N ASP A 66 -7.65 3.12 -9.17
CA ASP A 66 -7.63 2.75 -10.58
C ASP A 66 -7.47 1.24 -10.79
N THR A 67 -6.74 0.56 -9.90
CA THR A 67 -6.60 -0.90 -9.90
C THR A 67 -7.94 -1.60 -9.73
N ASN A 68 -8.79 -1.14 -8.81
CA ASN A 68 -10.13 -1.69 -8.59
C ASN A 68 -11.00 -1.54 -9.83
N VAL A 69 -11.02 -0.34 -10.42
CA VAL A 69 -11.79 -0.05 -11.63
C VAL A 69 -11.33 -0.92 -12.80
N ARG A 70 -9.99 -1.05 -12.99
CA ARG A 70 -9.43 -1.90 -14.07
C ARG A 70 -9.74 -3.37 -13.86
N THR A 71 -9.59 -3.88 -12.63
CA THR A 71 -9.85 -5.28 -12.28
C THR A 71 -11.34 -5.61 -12.42
N TYR A 72 -12.23 -4.75 -11.92
CA TYR A 72 -13.68 -4.89 -12.11
C TYR A 72 -14.07 -4.93 -13.58
N ARG A 73 -13.54 -4.02 -14.40
CA ARG A 73 -13.81 -4.01 -15.83
C ARG A 73 -13.28 -5.27 -16.52
N LEU A 74 -12.10 -5.73 -16.16
CA LEU A 74 -11.54 -6.97 -16.68
C LEU A 74 -12.43 -8.16 -16.31
N ALA A 75 -12.84 -8.30 -15.05
CA ALA A 75 -13.75 -9.35 -14.61
C ALA A 75 -15.08 -9.32 -15.38
N ARG A 76 -15.68 -8.13 -15.56
CA ARG A 76 -16.92 -7.94 -16.30
C ARG A 76 -16.78 -8.30 -17.79
N MET A 77 -15.65 -8.01 -18.41
CA MET A 77 -15.37 -8.43 -19.79
C MET A 77 -15.13 -9.93 -19.88
N ALA A 78 -14.32 -10.45 -18.98
CA ALA A 78 -13.99 -11.87 -18.93
C ALA A 78 -15.22 -12.75 -18.65
N SER A 79 -16.19 -12.29 -17.86
CA SER A 79 -17.43 -13.05 -17.57
C SER A 79 -18.29 -13.34 -18.82
N ARG A 80 -18.10 -12.59 -19.90
CA ARG A 80 -18.79 -12.82 -21.19
C ARG A 80 -18.16 -13.92 -22.03
N ILE A 81 -16.97 -14.40 -21.64
CA ILE A 81 -16.22 -15.44 -22.36
C ILE A 81 -16.24 -16.71 -21.48
N PRO A 82 -16.64 -17.88 -22.04
CA PRO A 82 -16.62 -19.14 -21.30
C PRO A 82 -15.24 -19.45 -20.70
N ARG A 83 -15.21 -19.95 -19.46
CA ARG A 83 -13.95 -20.26 -18.74
C ARG A 83 -12.97 -21.13 -19.54
N PRO A 84 -13.39 -22.23 -20.21
CA PRO A 84 -12.46 -23.04 -20.99
C PRO A 84 -11.74 -22.25 -22.08
N LEU A 85 -12.48 -21.36 -22.75
CA LEU A 85 -11.92 -20.52 -23.83
C LEU A 85 -10.91 -19.51 -23.28
N ARG A 86 -11.20 -18.89 -22.13
CA ARG A 86 -10.26 -17.97 -21.46
C ARG A 86 -8.96 -18.67 -21.10
N ARG A 87 -9.04 -19.89 -20.54
CA ARG A 87 -7.87 -20.71 -20.19
C ARG A 87 -7.08 -21.13 -21.43
N LEU A 88 -7.75 -21.43 -22.54
CA LEU A 88 -7.11 -21.73 -23.82
C LEU A 88 -6.35 -20.50 -24.36
N LEU A 89 -6.99 -19.34 -24.37
CA LEU A 89 -6.36 -18.08 -24.81
C LEU A 89 -5.14 -17.72 -23.96
N ALA A 90 -5.16 -18.01 -22.67
CA ALA A 90 -4.02 -17.75 -21.77
C ALA A 90 -2.78 -18.63 -22.04
N ARG A 91 -2.93 -19.72 -22.84
CA ARG A 91 -1.80 -20.56 -23.29
C ARG A 91 -1.04 -19.96 -24.48
N ILE A 92 -1.62 -18.96 -25.14
CA ILE A 92 -0.94 -18.27 -26.24
C ILE A 92 0.18 -17.41 -25.61
N PRO A 93 1.45 -17.56 -26.05
CA PRO A 93 2.58 -16.84 -25.51
C PRO A 93 2.57 -15.37 -25.96
N LEU A 94 1.72 -14.56 -25.35
CA LEU A 94 1.63 -13.12 -25.57
C LEU A 94 2.57 -12.44 -24.56
N GLY A 95 3.52 -11.67 -25.07
CA GLY A 95 4.42 -10.87 -24.22
C GLY A 95 3.79 -9.57 -23.69
N GLY A 96 4.43 -8.99 -22.68
CA GLY A 96 4.14 -7.65 -22.20
C GLY A 96 2.73 -7.46 -21.59
N ARG A 97 2.14 -6.28 -21.80
CA ARG A 97 0.84 -5.91 -21.22
C ARG A 97 -0.32 -6.78 -21.72
N ALA A 98 -0.28 -7.20 -22.98
CA ALA A 98 -1.35 -8.02 -23.56
C ALA A 98 -1.38 -9.41 -22.92
N GLY A 99 -0.23 -10.06 -22.77
CA GLY A 99 -0.10 -11.35 -22.08
C GLY A 99 -0.61 -11.28 -20.64
N ASN A 100 -0.24 -10.25 -19.89
CA ASN A 100 -0.73 -10.03 -18.53
C ASN A 100 -2.27 -9.88 -18.45
N ILE A 101 -2.87 -9.15 -19.37
CA ILE A 101 -4.34 -8.98 -19.40
C ILE A 101 -5.02 -10.31 -19.66
N VAL A 102 -4.53 -11.08 -20.63
CA VAL A 102 -5.11 -12.38 -21.00
C VAL A 102 -4.93 -13.40 -19.88
N ALA A 103 -3.75 -13.47 -19.28
CA ALA A 103 -3.47 -14.33 -18.13
C ALA A 103 -4.40 -14.01 -16.95
N ARG A 104 -4.54 -12.75 -16.57
CA ARG A 104 -5.46 -12.32 -15.52
C ARG A 104 -6.92 -12.56 -15.84
N ALA A 105 -7.32 -12.44 -17.10
CA ALA A 105 -8.70 -12.73 -17.54
C ALA A 105 -9.05 -14.23 -17.43
N ALA A 106 -8.05 -15.11 -17.41
CA ALA A 106 -8.25 -16.55 -17.26
C ALA A 106 -8.42 -17.00 -15.80
N LEU A 107 -8.02 -16.16 -14.84
CA LEU A 107 -8.16 -16.42 -13.41
C LEU A 107 -9.62 -16.53 -13.00
N ASP A 108 -9.90 -17.26 -11.94
CA ASP A 108 -11.19 -17.19 -11.28
C ASP A 108 -11.33 -15.88 -10.46
N ALA A 109 -12.50 -15.68 -9.84
CA ALA A 109 -12.78 -14.42 -9.16
C ALA A 109 -11.84 -14.20 -7.96
N SER A 110 -11.58 -15.23 -7.18
CA SER A 110 -10.73 -15.16 -5.97
C SER A 110 -9.27 -14.95 -6.36
N GLU A 111 -8.77 -15.72 -7.33
CA GLU A 111 -7.42 -15.56 -7.88
C GLU A 111 -7.21 -14.16 -8.47
N LEU A 112 -8.20 -13.62 -9.19
CA LEU A 112 -8.12 -12.28 -9.77
C LEU A 112 -8.08 -11.19 -8.70
N ILE A 113 -8.87 -11.34 -7.62
CA ILE A 113 -8.86 -10.44 -6.47
C ILE A 113 -7.47 -10.49 -5.79
N ALA A 114 -6.97 -11.67 -5.44
CA ALA A 114 -5.65 -11.85 -4.84
C ALA A 114 -4.54 -11.24 -5.71
N SER A 115 -4.57 -11.49 -7.04
CA SER A 115 -3.58 -10.96 -7.97
C SER A 115 -3.56 -9.43 -8.07
N THR A 116 -4.63 -8.76 -7.64
CA THR A 116 -4.75 -7.30 -7.69
C THR A 116 -3.92 -6.61 -6.62
N TYR A 117 -3.71 -7.27 -5.49
CA TYR A 117 -3.02 -6.73 -4.32
C TYR A 117 -1.64 -7.35 -4.08
N ARG A 118 -1.22 -8.32 -4.88
CA ARG A 118 0.17 -8.80 -4.85
C ARG A 118 1.09 -7.69 -5.31
N LEU A 119 1.84 -7.14 -4.39
CA LEU A 119 2.92 -6.20 -4.69
C LEU A 119 4.07 -7.01 -5.32
N GLY A 120 4.47 -6.64 -6.53
CA GLY A 120 5.62 -7.27 -7.19
C GLY A 120 6.90 -7.12 -6.35
N GLY A 121 7.73 -8.17 -6.30
CA GLY A 121 8.99 -8.17 -5.55
C GLY A 121 8.91 -8.79 -4.15
N HIS A 122 7.77 -8.77 -3.47
CA HIS A 122 7.61 -9.33 -2.12
C HIS A 122 7.91 -10.83 -2.05
N ASP A 123 7.52 -11.62 -3.06
CA ASP A 123 7.85 -13.05 -3.14
C ASP A 123 9.37 -13.29 -3.17
N GLY A 124 10.14 -12.35 -3.72
CA GLY A 124 11.59 -12.38 -3.74
C GLY A 124 12.19 -12.13 -2.36
N ILE A 125 11.67 -11.13 -1.65
CA ILE A 125 12.10 -10.79 -0.28
C ILE A 125 11.80 -11.95 0.67
N ALA A 126 10.58 -12.52 0.62
CA ALA A 126 10.20 -13.65 1.46
C ALA A 126 11.11 -14.86 1.25
N ARG A 127 11.44 -15.18 -0.01
CA ARG A 127 12.36 -16.30 -0.32
C ARG A 127 13.82 -16.06 0.08
N ALA A 128 14.25 -14.80 0.11
CA ALA A 128 15.59 -14.42 0.54
C ALA A 128 15.68 -14.19 2.05
N CYS A 129 14.57 -14.31 2.77
CA CYS A 129 14.55 -14.20 4.22
C CYS A 129 15.19 -15.43 4.86
N ARG A 130 16.09 -15.20 5.81
CA ARG A 130 16.77 -16.28 6.56
C ARG A 130 15.90 -16.87 7.67
N LEU A 131 14.75 -16.27 7.95
CA LEU A 131 13.77 -16.80 8.88
C LEU A 131 12.87 -17.79 8.15
N ASP A 132 12.52 -18.88 8.81
CA ASP A 132 11.48 -19.79 8.36
C ASP A 132 10.12 -19.10 8.56
N LEU A 133 9.69 -18.40 7.53
CA LEU A 133 8.41 -17.68 7.57
C LEU A 133 7.29 -18.65 7.16
N PRO A 134 6.17 -18.66 7.88
CA PRO A 134 5.00 -19.40 7.43
C PRO A 134 4.60 -18.93 6.02
N PRO A 135 4.03 -19.80 5.19
CA PRO A 135 3.54 -19.38 3.87
C PRO A 135 2.62 -18.18 4.04
N ALA A 136 3.00 -17.05 3.48
CA ALA A 136 2.33 -15.74 3.64
C ALA A 136 0.87 -15.69 3.12
N LEU A 137 0.22 -16.84 2.90
CA LEU A 137 -1.04 -16.97 2.20
C LEU A 137 -2.07 -17.87 2.91
N GLU A 138 -1.79 -18.43 4.09
CA GLU A 138 -2.79 -19.27 4.75
C GLU A 138 -3.98 -18.45 5.22
N ASP A 139 -3.74 -17.31 5.88
CA ASP A 139 -4.80 -16.39 6.31
C ASP A 139 -5.53 -15.75 5.10
N ASP A 140 -4.80 -15.43 4.03
CA ASP A 140 -5.39 -14.95 2.79
C ASP A 140 -6.24 -16.02 2.09
N GLN A 141 -5.89 -17.31 2.22
CA GLN A 141 -6.66 -18.40 1.62
C GLN A 141 -8.02 -18.57 2.28
N GLU A 142 -8.10 -18.49 3.61
CA GLU A 142 -9.38 -18.54 4.31
C GLU A 142 -10.28 -17.37 3.92
N LEU A 143 -9.72 -16.16 3.88
CA LEU A 143 -10.45 -14.98 3.44
C LEU A 143 -10.85 -15.07 1.96
N LEU A 144 -9.99 -15.59 1.09
CA LEU A 144 -10.31 -15.81 -0.32
C LEU A 144 -11.38 -16.89 -0.51
N GLN A 145 -11.40 -17.93 0.32
CA GLN A 145 -12.46 -18.93 0.35
C GLN A 145 -13.79 -18.30 0.81
N GLU A 146 -13.76 -17.51 1.89
CA GLU A 146 -14.92 -16.76 2.37
C GLU A 146 -15.52 -15.85 1.29
N ILE A 147 -14.67 -15.15 0.56
CA ILE A 147 -15.05 -14.25 -0.55
C ILE A 147 -15.55 -15.04 -1.77
N GLY A 148 -15.00 -16.23 -2.01
CA GLY A 148 -15.37 -17.13 -3.09
C GLY A 148 -16.72 -17.81 -2.91
N LEU A 149 -17.26 -17.87 -1.67
CA LEU A 149 -18.52 -18.56 -1.39
C LEU A 149 -19.72 -17.83 -2.04
N PRO A 150 -20.57 -18.54 -2.81
CA PRO A 150 -21.77 -17.99 -3.41
C PRO A 150 -22.79 -17.49 -2.38
N ALA A 151 -22.68 -17.97 -1.13
CA ALA A 151 -23.68 -17.79 -0.07
C ALA A 151 -23.79 -16.34 0.46
N ARG A 152 -22.85 -15.45 0.15
CA ARG A 152 -22.90 -14.03 0.60
C ARG A 152 -23.40 -13.03 -0.45
N GLY A 153 -23.88 -13.49 -1.60
CA GLY A 153 -24.74 -12.73 -2.52
C GLY A 153 -24.18 -11.44 -3.14
N GLY A 154 -22.92 -11.10 -2.96
CA GLY A 154 -22.34 -9.84 -3.49
C GLY A 154 -21.88 -9.95 -4.95
N THR A 155 -21.77 -8.80 -5.61
CA THR A 155 -21.15 -8.67 -6.93
C THR A 155 -19.66 -8.96 -6.88
N PHE A 156 -19.00 -9.08 -8.04
CA PHE A 156 -17.52 -9.16 -8.06
C PHE A 156 -16.89 -7.92 -7.44
N LEU A 157 -17.47 -6.74 -7.65
CA LEU A 157 -16.94 -5.50 -7.06
C LEU A 157 -17.07 -5.50 -5.55
N ASP A 158 -18.19 -5.94 -4.99
CA ASP A 158 -18.37 -6.02 -3.54
C ASP A 158 -17.35 -6.96 -2.90
N ARG A 159 -17.07 -8.12 -3.52
CA ARG A 159 -16.04 -9.06 -3.06
C ARG A 159 -14.65 -8.47 -3.11
N LEU A 160 -14.31 -7.75 -4.18
CA LEU A 160 -13.04 -7.05 -4.33
C LEU A 160 -12.84 -5.98 -3.25
N LEU A 161 -13.87 -5.16 -3.00
CA LEU A 161 -13.84 -4.12 -1.98
C LEU A 161 -13.83 -4.70 -0.56
N TYR A 162 -14.57 -5.78 -0.32
CA TYR A 162 -14.56 -6.47 0.97
C TYR A 162 -13.18 -7.06 1.30
N PHE A 163 -12.55 -7.72 0.33
CA PHE A 163 -11.16 -8.19 0.50
C PHE A 163 -10.23 -7.04 0.85
N GLN A 164 -10.37 -5.91 0.19
CA GLN A 164 -9.56 -4.73 0.44
C GLN A 164 -9.79 -4.14 1.84
N LEU A 165 -11.03 -4.13 2.32
CA LEU A 165 -11.36 -3.70 3.70
C LEU A 165 -10.68 -4.60 4.74
N LYS A 166 -10.62 -5.91 4.49
CA LYS A 166 -10.07 -6.89 5.43
C LYS A 166 -8.55 -7.00 5.41
N THR A 167 -7.90 -6.52 4.34
CA THR A 167 -6.44 -6.65 4.15
C THR A 167 -5.78 -5.28 4.05
N TYR A 168 -5.82 -4.65 2.90
CA TYR A 168 -5.08 -3.43 2.60
C TYR A 168 -5.48 -2.23 3.49
N LEU A 169 -6.77 -2.06 3.75
CA LEU A 169 -7.25 -0.98 4.61
C LEU A 169 -6.74 -1.13 6.04
N LEU A 170 -6.63 -2.35 6.56
CA LEU A 170 -6.09 -2.58 7.90
C LEU A 170 -4.67 -1.99 8.01
N ALA A 171 -3.81 -2.29 7.05
CA ALA A 171 -2.44 -1.74 7.03
C ALA A 171 -2.41 -0.20 6.89
N LEU A 172 -3.36 0.37 6.13
CA LEU A 172 -3.49 1.84 6.02
C LEU A 172 -3.93 2.48 7.34
N LEU A 173 -4.88 1.87 8.05
CA LEU A 173 -5.37 2.36 9.34
C LEU A 173 -4.29 2.22 10.43
N MET A 174 -3.57 1.11 10.48
CA MET A 174 -2.44 0.94 11.39
C MET A 174 -1.37 2.00 11.18
N LYS A 175 -1.00 2.25 9.92
CA LYS A 175 -0.10 3.35 9.56
C LYS A 175 -0.65 4.70 10.03
N GLN A 176 -1.92 4.99 9.75
CA GLN A 176 -2.55 6.27 10.10
C GLN A 176 -2.56 6.48 11.61
N ASP A 177 -3.02 5.49 12.36
CA ASP A 177 -3.12 5.56 13.82
C ASP A 177 -1.75 5.69 14.46
N LYS A 178 -0.81 4.76 14.20
CA LYS A 178 0.52 4.77 14.82
C LYS A 178 1.31 6.05 14.53
N MET A 179 1.22 6.57 13.30
CA MET A 179 1.95 7.79 12.93
C MET A 179 1.34 9.05 13.54
N SER A 180 0.02 9.17 13.58
CA SER A 180 -0.64 10.31 14.20
C SER A 180 -0.53 10.27 15.72
N MET A 181 -0.66 9.09 16.33
CA MET A 181 -0.51 8.90 17.78
C MET A 181 0.94 9.14 18.24
N ALA A 182 1.95 8.79 17.44
CA ALA A 182 3.35 9.16 17.71
C ALA A 182 3.57 10.68 17.84
N ALA A 183 2.66 11.48 17.23
CA ALA A 183 2.61 12.93 17.36
C ALA A 183 1.55 13.41 18.37
N SER A 184 0.91 12.50 19.10
CA SER A 184 -0.20 12.78 20.04
C SER A 184 -1.39 13.48 19.37
N ILE A 185 -1.72 13.08 18.15
CA ILE A 185 -2.91 13.50 17.39
C ILE A 185 -3.84 12.30 17.24
N GLU A 186 -5.10 12.46 17.61
CA GLU A 186 -6.15 11.49 17.31
C GLU A 186 -6.64 11.70 15.87
N THR A 187 -6.61 10.67 15.03
CA THR A 187 -7.15 10.74 13.68
C THR A 187 -8.43 9.94 13.58
N ARG A 188 -9.48 10.56 13.07
CA ARG A 188 -10.78 9.93 12.79
C ARG A 188 -11.01 9.82 11.30
N VAL A 189 -11.67 8.73 10.89
CA VAL A 189 -11.91 8.35 9.49
C VAL A 189 -13.42 8.28 9.18
N PRO A 190 -14.09 9.41 8.90
CA PRO A 190 -15.55 9.48 8.76
C PRO A 190 -16.10 8.56 7.65
N TYR A 191 -15.32 8.23 6.62
CA TYR A 191 -15.74 7.30 5.57
C TYR A 191 -15.90 5.86 6.05
N LEU A 192 -15.39 5.53 7.24
CA LEU A 192 -15.51 4.21 7.87
C LEU A 192 -16.59 4.16 8.95
N ASP A 193 -17.43 5.19 9.05
CA ASP A 193 -18.67 5.06 9.79
C ASP A 193 -19.47 3.87 9.27
N HIS A 194 -19.89 2.97 10.17
CA HIS A 194 -20.51 1.71 9.78
C HIS A 194 -21.78 1.88 8.95
N HIS A 195 -22.59 2.92 9.22
CA HIS A 195 -23.77 3.22 8.42
C HIS A 195 -23.40 3.60 6.99
N LEU A 196 -22.33 4.37 6.82
CA LEU A 196 -21.83 4.73 5.49
C LEU A 196 -21.24 3.53 4.75
N VAL A 197 -20.53 2.65 5.46
CA VAL A 197 -19.99 1.40 4.89
C VAL A 197 -21.13 0.48 4.45
N GLU A 198 -22.13 0.24 5.30
CA GLU A 198 -23.31 -0.57 4.98
C GLU A 198 -24.09 0.00 3.78
N LEU A 199 -24.30 1.32 3.77
CA LEU A 199 -24.91 2.02 2.63
C LEU A 199 -24.09 1.78 1.35
N ALA A 200 -22.76 1.99 1.41
CA ALA A 200 -21.90 1.82 0.24
C ALA A 200 -21.96 0.39 -0.33
N PHE A 201 -21.99 -0.63 0.54
CA PHE A 201 -22.11 -2.01 0.10
C PHE A 201 -23.52 -2.40 -0.37
N SER A 202 -24.57 -1.69 0.05
CA SER A 202 -25.93 -1.89 -0.45
C SER A 202 -26.16 -1.29 -1.85
N LEU A 203 -25.28 -0.39 -2.30
CA LEU A 203 -25.42 0.29 -3.59
C LEU A 203 -25.02 -0.63 -4.77
N PRO A 204 -25.76 -0.56 -5.89
CA PRO A 204 -25.34 -1.20 -7.14
C PRO A 204 -23.96 -0.72 -7.60
N ASP A 205 -23.20 -1.59 -8.27
CA ASP A 205 -21.87 -1.29 -8.82
C ASP A 205 -21.82 0.01 -9.63
N ALA A 206 -22.90 0.31 -10.39
CA ALA A 206 -22.98 1.50 -11.24
C ALA A 206 -22.92 2.84 -10.47
N TRP A 207 -23.21 2.82 -9.17
CA TRP A 207 -23.04 3.99 -8.30
C TRP A 207 -21.62 4.13 -7.74
N LYS A 208 -20.86 3.03 -7.71
CA LYS A 208 -19.45 3.01 -7.30
C LYS A 208 -18.53 3.26 -8.48
N VAL A 209 -18.76 2.54 -9.61
CA VAL A 209 -17.93 2.61 -10.82
C VAL A 209 -18.78 2.88 -12.06
N ARG A 210 -18.51 3.98 -12.77
CA ARG A 210 -19.15 4.31 -14.03
C ARG A 210 -18.12 4.49 -15.14
N GLY A 211 -18.10 3.58 -16.11
CA GLY A 211 -17.10 3.57 -17.18
C GLY A 211 -15.68 3.31 -16.64
N ARG A 212 -14.85 4.34 -16.60
CA ARG A 212 -13.49 4.31 -16.04
C ARG A 212 -13.38 5.08 -14.74
N GLU A 213 -14.46 5.59 -14.23
CA GLU A 213 -14.49 6.45 -13.06
C GLU A 213 -14.93 5.67 -11.83
N GLY A 214 -14.08 5.66 -10.79
CA GLY A 214 -14.41 5.24 -9.43
C GLY A 214 -14.96 6.38 -8.59
N LYS A 215 -15.48 6.06 -7.38
CA LYS A 215 -16.15 7.02 -6.47
C LYS A 215 -17.26 7.81 -7.15
N TYR A 216 -17.96 7.19 -8.11
CA TYR A 216 -18.91 7.93 -8.94
C TYR A 216 -19.96 8.67 -8.10
N LEU A 217 -20.61 8.01 -7.16
CA LEU A 217 -21.62 8.63 -6.30
C LEU A 217 -21.05 9.80 -5.49
N LEU A 218 -19.90 9.61 -4.85
CA LEU A 218 -19.26 10.67 -4.06
C LEU A 218 -18.95 11.90 -4.91
N LYS A 219 -18.44 11.69 -6.12
CA LYS A 219 -18.17 12.79 -7.05
C LYS A 219 -19.44 13.52 -7.48
N GLN A 220 -20.56 12.79 -7.66
CA GLN A 220 -21.85 13.42 -7.96
C GLN A 220 -22.36 14.24 -6.77
N ALA A 221 -22.26 13.71 -5.55
CA ALA A 221 -22.67 14.39 -4.34
C ALA A 221 -21.88 15.68 -4.07
N CYS A 222 -20.59 15.71 -4.46
CA CYS A 222 -19.73 16.89 -4.29
C CYS A 222 -19.93 17.97 -5.37
N ARG A 223 -20.75 17.75 -6.40
CA ARG A 223 -21.02 18.76 -7.42
C ARG A 223 -21.70 19.99 -6.81
N GLY A 224 -21.22 21.15 -7.18
CA GLY A 224 -21.69 22.43 -6.61
C GLY A 224 -21.12 22.75 -5.24
N MET A 225 -20.52 21.77 -4.55
CA MET A 225 -19.82 21.98 -3.26
C MET A 225 -18.32 22.18 -3.45
N LEU A 226 -17.73 21.48 -4.43
CA LEU A 226 -16.30 21.56 -4.76
C LEU A 226 -16.11 21.99 -6.21
N PRO A 227 -14.99 22.66 -6.53
CA PRO A 227 -14.63 22.98 -7.91
C PRO A 227 -14.51 21.71 -8.77
N ASP A 228 -14.97 21.77 -10.01
CA ASP A 228 -14.89 20.66 -10.97
C ASP A 228 -13.47 20.12 -11.15
N ALA A 229 -12.45 20.98 -11.12
CA ALA A 229 -11.04 20.59 -11.20
C ALA A 229 -10.62 19.66 -10.05
N VAL A 230 -11.20 19.81 -8.86
CA VAL A 230 -10.95 18.92 -7.71
C VAL A 230 -11.67 17.60 -7.90
N ILE A 231 -12.96 17.64 -8.32
CA ILE A 231 -13.79 16.44 -8.51
C ILE A 231 -13.22 15.53 -9.61
N ARG A 232 -12.75 16.13 -10.71
CA ARG A 232 -12.23 15.41 -11.89
C ARG A 232 -10.73 15.07 -11.81
N ARG A 233 -10.04 15.54 -10.76
CA ARG A 233 -8.61 15.29 -10.59
C ARG A 233 -8.34 13.79 -10.56
N PRO A 234 -7.33 13.29 -11.31
CA PRO A 234 -6.90 11.90 -11.22
C PRO A 234 -6.50 11.54 -9.80
N LYS A 235 -6.81 10.31 -9.39
CA LYS A 235 -6.38 9.80 -8.07
C LYS A 235 -4.86 9.90 -7.96
N ARG A 236 -4.41 10.60 -6.94
CA ARG A 236 -3.01 10.58 -6.50
C ARG A 236 -2.97 10.07 -5.08
N GLY A 237 -2.06 9.13 -4.81
CA GLY A 237 -1.73 8.74 -3.45
C GLY A 237 -0.99 9.87 -2.72
N PHE A 238 -0.29 9.51 -1.67
CA PHE A 238 0.66 10.39 -0.99
C PHE A 238 2.09 10.02 -1.45
N PRO A 239 2.52 10.46 -2.64
CA PRO A 239 3.78 10.02 -3.23
C PRO A 239 4.96 10.59 -2.45
N VAL A 240 5.93 9.72 -2.20
CA VAL A 240 7.21 10.07 -1.59
C VAL A 240 8.29 9.75 -2.60
N PRO A 241 9.23 10.66 -2.89
CA PRO A 241 10.25 10.48 -3.93
C PRO A 241 11.42 9.60 -3.46
N ILE A 242 11.12 8.42 -2.87
CA ILE A 242 12.14 7.53 -2.30
C ILE A 242 13.19 7.09 -3.31
N ALA A 243 12.78 6.87 -4.58
CA ALA A 243 13.71 6.52 -5.64
C ALA A 243 14.77 7.60 -5.89
N GLN A 244 14.39 8.87 -5.79
CA GLN A 244 15.32 9.99 -5.87
C GLN A 244 16.27 9.99 -4.69
N TRP A 245 15.73 9.84 -3.47
CA TRP A 245 16.53 9.84 -2.25
C TRP A 245 17.53 8.69 -2.18
N PHE A 246 17.15 7.49 -2.64
CA PHE A 246 18.09 6.36 -2.77
C PHE A 246 19.24 6.64 -3.76
N ARG A 247 19.09 7.59 -4.69
CA ARG A 247 20.13 7.98 -5.67
C ARG A 247 20.98 9.17 -5.21
N GLU A 248 20.65 9.80 -4.10
CA GLU A 248 21.43 10.92 -3.57
C GLU A 248 22.84 10.43 -3.15
N PRO A 249 23.91 11.18 -3.47
CA PRO A 249 25.27 10.84 -2.99
C PRO A 249 25.33 10.81 -1.47
N GLY A 250 25.96 9.79 -0.91
CA GLY A 250 26.02 9.61 0.55
C GLY A 250 24.67 9.25 1.18
N CYS A 251 23.81 8.57 0.44
CA CYS A 251 22.52 8.14 0.92
C CYS A 251 22.67 7.10 2.04
N LEU A 252 22.34 7.48 3.25
CA LEU A 252 22.39 6.62 4.43
C LEU A 252 21.55 5.34 4.28
N PHE A 253 20.49 5.36 3.45
CA PHE A 253 19.68 4.16 3.17
C PHE A 253 20.50 3.05 2.51
N MET A 254 21.36 3.43 1.54
CA MET A 254 22.28 2.50 0.87
C MET A 254 23.38 2.02 1.81
N GLU A 255 23.91 2.92 2.65
CA GLU A 255 24.91 2.57 3.64
C GLU A 255 24.37 1.53 4.62
N ILE A 256 23.14 1.69 5.13
CA ILE A 256 22.50 0.71 6.01
C ILE A 256 22.30 -0.64 5.32
N LEU A 257 21.84 -0.66 4.07
CA LEU A 257 21.61 -1.91 3.34
C LEU A 257 22.89 -2.65 2.99
N LEU A 258 23.97 -1.92 2.74
CA LEU A 258 25.28 -2.48 2.36
C LEU A 258 26.27 -2.57 3.53
N ASP A 259 25.84 -2.21 4.73
CA ASP A 259 26.65 -2.33 5.94
C ASP A 259 27.09 -3.79 6.15
N PRO A 260 28.40 -4.04 6.43
CA PRO A 260 28.92 -5.39 6.62
C PRO A 260 28.20 -6.21 7.69
N GLU A 261 27.75 -5.59 8.78
CA GLU A 261 26.96 -6.26 9.82
C GLU A 261 25.57 -6.66 9.29
N SER A 262 24.88 -5.76 8.57
CA SER A 262 23.59 -6.05 7.96
C SER A 262 23.67 -7.19 6.94
N LEU A 263 24.73 -7.25 6.13
CA LEU A 263 24.95 -8.30 5.17
C LEU A 263 25.28 -9.66 5.81
N ARG A 264 26.00 -9.65 6.95
CA ARG A 264 26.36 -10.86 7.68
C ARG A 264 25.23 -11.38 8.56
N ASP A 265 24.63 -10.51 9.38
CA ASP A 265 23.72 -10.87 10.48
C ASP A 265 22.27 -10.42 10.22
N GLY A 266 22.00 -9.77 9.08
CA GLY A 266 20.67 -9.33 8.67
C GLY A 266 19.72 -10.49 8.39
N LEU A 267 18.41 -10.17 8.32
CA LEU A 267 17.36 -11.15 8.04
C LEU A 267 17.30 -11.59 6.56
N LEU A 268 17.99 -10.88 5.68
CA LEU A 268 18.04 -11.19 4.23
C LEU A 268 19.40 -11.72 3.83
N GLU A 269 19.42 -12.58 2.83
CA GLU A 269 20.66 -13.08 2.23
C GLU A 269 21.48 -11.94 1.61
N ALA A 270 22.78 -11.87 1.93
CA ALA A 270 23.68 -10.82 1.44
C ALA A 270 23.69 -10.69 -0.09
N ASN A 271 23.79 -11.83 -0.80
CA ASN A 271 23.81 -11.87 -2.26
C ASN A 271 22.51 -11.30 -2.86
N PHE A 272 21.36 -11.55 -2.23
CA PHE A 272 20.09 -11.00 -2.65
C PHE A 272 20.07 -9.48 -2.50
N VAL A 273 20.48 -8.97 -1.33
CA VAL A 273 20.53 -7.52 -1.05
C VAL A 273 21.44 -6.82 -2.06
N GLN A 274 22.66 -7.31 -2.24
CA GLN A 274 23.64 -6.74 -3.17
C GLN A 274 23.14 -6.76 -4.64
N ALA A 275 22.52 -7.87 -5.06
CA ALA A 275 21.95 -7.98 -6.41
C ALA A 275 20.82 -6.96 -6.64
N ARG A 276 19.94 -6.73 -5.65
CA ARG A 276 18.86 -5.73 -5.74
C ARG A 276 19.39 -4.30 -5.79
N VAL A 277 20.32 -3.96 -4.92
CA VAL A 277 20.99 -2.67 -4.97
C VAL A 277 21.68 -2.45 -6.32
N GLY A 278 22.41 -3.45 -6.83
CA GLY A 278 23.06 -3.37 -8.15
C GLY A 278 22.07 -3.12 -9.30
N ARG A 279 20.91 -3.80 -9.31
CA ARG A 279 19.85 -3.58 -10.30
C ARG A 279 19.26 -2.17 -10.22
N PHE A 280 19.03 -1.65 -9.01
CA PHE A 280 18.55 -0.29 -8.83
C PHE A 280 19.55 0.75 -9.34
N LEU A 281 20.84 0.59 -9.03
CA LEU A 281 21.92 1.46 -9.52
C LEU A 281 22.08 1.37 -11.05
N ALA A 282 21.76 0.23 -11.66
CA ALA A 282 21.71 0.05 -13.10
C ALA A 282 20.45 0.67 -13.76
N GLY A 283 19.57 1.32 -12.98
CA GLY A 283 18.42 2.08 -13.47
C GLY A 283 17.07 1.36 -13.38
N GLU A 284 17.00 0.16 -12.80
CA GLU A 284 15.73 -0.52 -12.59
C GLU A 284 14.92 0.16 -11.47
N GLU A 285 13.61 0.35 -11.69
CA GLU A 285 12.73 0.98 -10.70
C GLU A 285 12.18 -0.04 -9.72
N ILE A 286 12.96 -0.30 -8.68
CA ILE A 286 12.64 -1.20 -7.55
C ILE A 286 12.78 -0.51 -6.20
N SER A 287 12.57 0.80 -6.15
CA SER A 287 12.74 1.60 -4.93
C SER A 287 11.83 1.16 -3.78
N LEU A 288 10.61 0.69 -4.06
CA LEU A 288 9.72 0.14 -3.02
C LEU A 288 10.24 -1.18 -2.46
N GLU A 289 10.92 -2.00 -3.26
CA GLU A 289 11.57 -3.23 -2.80
C GLU A 289 12.76 -2.89 -1.88
N LEU A 290 13.60 -1.94 -2.27
CA LEU A 290 14.69 -1.44 -1.42
C LEU A 290 14.15 -0.81 -0.12
N TRP A 291 13.04 -0.09 -0.20
CA TRP A 291 12.37 0.46 0.98
C TRP A 291 11.93 -0.63 1.95
N ALA A 292 11.32 -1.70 1.45
CA ALA A 292 10.91 -2.83 2.30
C ALA A 292 12.11 -3.51 2.96
N MET A 293 13.21 -3.72 2.20
CA MET A 293 14.45 -4.30 2.73
C MET A 293 15.09 -3.42 3.80
N LEU A 294 15.16 -2.10 3.58
CA LEU A 294 15.68 -1.12 4.53
C LEU A 294 14.89 -1.15 5.84
N ASN A 295 13.56 -1.12 5.76
CA ASN A 295 12.72 -1.08 6.95
C ASN A 295 12.73 -2.39 7.72
N LEU A 296 12.88 -3.53 7.04
CA LEU A 296 13.09 -4.81 7.69
C LEU A 296 14.40 -4.82 8.48
N GLU A 297 15.48 -4.27 7.92
CA GLU A 297 16.79 -4.17 8.60
C GLU A 297 16.75 -3.19 9.78
N LEU A 298 16.11 -2.03 9.62
CA LEU A 298 15.94 -1.06 10.70
C LEU A 298 15.11 -1.64 11.85
N TRP A 299 14.05 -2.38 11.53
CA TRP A 299 13.23 -3.08 12.50
C TRP A 299 14.05 -4.16 13.25
N ARG A 300 14.82 -4.97 12.51
CA ARG A 300 15.74 -5.93 13.14
C ARG A 300 16.68 -5.25 14.13
N ARG A 301 17.33 -4.17 13.72
CA ARG A 301 18.23 -3.40 14.56
C ARG A 301 17.55 -2.84 15.80
N GLU A 302 16.27 -2.42 15.65
CA GLU A 302 15.54 -1.82 16.77
C GLU A 302 15.02 -2.85 17.77
N PHE A 303 14.55 -4.01 17.29
CA PHE A 303 13.84 -4.96 18.14
C PHE A 303 14.59 -6.26 18.42
N LEU A 304 15.48 -6.70 17.52
CA LEU A 304 16.15 -7.99 17.66
C LEU A 304 17.62 -7.87 18.10
N VAL A 305 18.27 -6.71 17.88
CA VAL A 305 19.64 -6.49 18.34
C VAL A 305 19.63 -5.96 19.77
N PRO A 306 20.37 -6.58 20.73
CA PRO A 306 20.44 -6.10 22.09
C PRO A 306 20.95 -4.65 22.18
N ARG A 307 20.35 -3.83 23.03
CA ARG A 307 20.71 -2.41 23.18
C ARG A 307 22.19 -2.19 23.46
N ALA A 308 22.82 -3.05 24.24
CA ALA A 308 24.23 -2.98 24.59
C ALA A 308 25.18 -3.11 23.37
N THR A 309 24.72 -3.62 22.25
CA THR A 309 25.52 -3.82 21.03
C THR A 309 25.17 -2.83 19.91
N ARG A 310 24.29 -1.87 20.17
CA ARG A 310 23.84 -0.89 19.16
C ARG A 310 24.85 0.24 18.99
N VAL A 311 25.72 0.13 18.01
CA VAL A 311 26.80 1.11 17.70
C VAL A 311 26.28 2.52 17.33
N TRP A 312 25.00 2.70 17.14
CA TRP A 312 24.33 3.90 16.58
C TRP A 312 23.55 4.76 17.60
N GLU A 313 23.65 4.46 18.90
CA GLU A 313 22.98 5.26 19.95
C GLU A 313 23.66 6.60 20.26
N GLU A 314 24.83 6.89 19.69
CA GLU A 314 25.67 8.06 20.09
C GLU A 314 25.40 9.35 19.30
N SER A 315 24.43 9.39 18.37
CA SER A 315 24.03 10.64 17.66
C SER A 315 22.66 11.10 18.15
N ARG A 316 22.60 11.66 19.34
CA ARG A 316 21.45 12.43 19.83
C ARG A 316 21.57 13.88 19.42
#